data_f4d7fdd81e2d680c31c8d3a5c1d41374
#
_entry.id   f4d7fdd81e2d680c31c8d3a5c1d41374
#
_cell.length_a   1.000
_cell.length_b   1.000
_cell.length_c   1.000
_cell.angle_alpha   90.00
_cell.angle_beta   90.00
_cell.angle_gamma   90.00
#
_symmetry.space_group_name_H-M   'P 1'
#
loop_
_entity.id
_entity.type
_entity.pdbx_description
1 polymer ?
#
loop_
_entity_poly.entity_id
_entity_poly.type
_entity_poly.pdbx_seq_one_letter_code
_entity_poly.pdbx_strand_id
1 'polypeptide(L)'
;QGSYFVEIMDANGCDTFTTVQVISSQLPLTASPQVYGVSCRGDSTGMIIADGGGSSAPYKYYWMSSSGDTLRYTGLMIGRDTLRDLFAGTYRLHIYDSQECFEDYILTVGEPATSLSIDSLLTVLDIACYGDSVGSARMYVSGGMPNYSYLWESGEIDLIATSLKAGYNTVSVT
;
A
#
# COMPACT_ATOMS: atom_id res chain seq x y z
N GLN A 1 9.25 -20.72 -25.44
CA GLN A 1 8.30 -21.45 -26.31
C GLN A 1 8.42 -20.95 -27.74
N GLY A 2 8.10 -21.81 -28.72
CA GLY A 2 8.21 -21.46 -30.15
C GLY A 2 8.22 -22.68 -31.03
N SER A 3 8.21 -22.45 -32.34
CA SER A 3 8.37 -23.48 -33.37
C SER A 3 9.82 -23.52 -33.80
N TYR A 4 10.40 -24.69 -33.77
CA TYR A 4 11.79 -24.95 -34.19
C TYR A 4 11.80 -25.83 -35.42
N PHE A 5 12.61 -25.42 -36.41
CA PHE A 5 12.83 -26.15 -37.61
C PHE A 5 13.99 -27.13 -37.37
N VAL A 6 13.79 -28.40 -37.67
CA VAL A 6 14.80 -29.44 -37.55
C VAL A 6 15.01 -30.06 -38.93
N GLU A 7 16.23 -29.95 -39.44
CA GLU A 7 16.68 -30.59 -40.66
C GLU A 7 17.49 -31.82 -40.32
N ILE A 8 17.23 -32.92 -40.96
CA ILE A 8 17.95 -34.17 -40.83
C ILE A 8 18.50 -34.55 -42.21
N MET A 9 19.82 -34.77 -42.27
CA MET A 9 20.52 -35.15 -43.52
C MET A 9 21.19 -36.49 -43.31
N ASP A 10 21.08 -37.39 -44.29
CA ASP A 10 21.79 -38.66 -44.29
C ASP A 10 23.24 -38.52 -44.83
N ALA A 11 24.02 -39.61 -44.77
CA ALA A 11 25.42 -39.62 -45.21
C ALA A 11 25.57 -39.45 -46.74
N ASN A 12 24.51 -39.62 -47.51
CA ASN A 12 24.48 -39.44 -48.97
C ASN A 12 24.02 -38.04 -49.39
N GLY A 13 23.69 -37.18 -48.41
CA GLY A 13 23.25 -35.80 -48.62
C GLY A 13 21.75 -35.66 -48.89
N CYS A 14 20.94 -36.69 -48.67
CA CYS A 14 19.48 -36.59 -48.74
C CYS A 14 18.97 -35.95 -47.43
N ASP A 15 18.20 -34.88 -47.56
CA ASP A 15 17.67 -34.12 -46.43
C ASP A 15 16.16 -34.27 -46.29
N THR A 16 15.70 -34.16 -45.10
CA THR A 16 14.29 -33.96 -44.77
C THR A 16 14.18 -33.04 -43.56
N PHE A 17 13.06 -32.40 -43.42
CA PHE A 17 12.84 -31.46 -42.34
C PHE A 17 11.48 -31.65 -41.66
N THR A 18 11.42 -31.27 -40.40
CA THR A 18 10.19 -31.25 -39.64
C THR A 18 10.17 -30.02 -38.73
N THR A 19 8.99 -29.66 -38.28
CA THR A 19 8.82 -28.57 -37.31
C THR A 19 8.41 -29.16 -35.97
N VAL A 20 9.15 -28.82 -34.93
CA VAL A 20 8.84 -29.16 -33.52
C VAL A 20 8.34 -27.94 -32.83
N GLN A 21 7.17 -28.03 -32.22
CA GLN A 21 6.60 -26.96 -31.43
C GLN A 21 6.87 -27.21 -29.94
N VAL A 22 7.57 -26.26 -29.28
CA VAL A 22 7.73 -26.24 -27.83
C VAL A 22 6.69 -25.32 -27.24
N ILE A 23 5.75 -25.90 -26.52
CA ILE A 23 4.66 -25.16 -25.85
C ILE A 23 4.90 -25.08 -24.35
N SER A 24 4.44 -24.00 -23.73
CA SER A 24 4.29 -23.93 -22.28
C SER A 24 2.93 -24.49 -21.90
N SER A 25 2.91 -25.44 -20.97
CA SER A 25 1.67 -26.02 -20.45
C SER A 25 1.12 -25.28 -19.24
N GLN A 26 1.84 -24.26 -18.78
CA GLN A 26 1.50 -23.55 -17.54
C GLN A 26 1.16 -22.08 -17.81
N LEU A 27 0.27 -21.56 -16.98
CA LEU A 27 0.00 -20.12 -16.92
C LEU A 27 1.25 -19.38 -16.40
N PRO A 28 1.48 -18.12 -16.81
CA PRO A 28 2.58 -17.35 -16.27
C PRO A 28 2.41 -17.16 -14.76
N LEU A 29 3.54 -17.14 -14.04
CA LEU A 29 3.57 -16.76 -12.64
C LEU A 29 3.11 -15.31 -12.49
N THR A 30 2.26 -15.04 -11.51
CA THR A 30 1.77 -13.71 -11.17
C THR A 30 1.73 -13.53 -9.66
N ALA A 31 1.86 -12.28 -9.21
CA ALA A 31 1.43 -11.86 -7.88
C ALA A 31 0.52 -10.65 -8.08
N SER A 32 -0.68 -10.66 -7.56
CA SER A 32 -1.61 -9.53 -7.68
C SER A 32 -1.40 -8.58 -6.51
N PRO A 33 -0.38 -7.69 -6.53
CA PRO A 33 -0.05 -6.88 -5.38
C PRO A 33 -1.08 -5.77 -5.16
N GLN A 34 -1.47 -5.58 -3.90
CA GLN A 34 -2.30 -4.46 -3.44
C GLN A 34 -1.48 -3.66 -2.44
N VAL A 35 -1.35 -2.35 -2.68
CA VAL A 35 -0.55 -1.44 -1.88
C VAL A 35 -1.47 -0.48 -1.11
N TYR A 36 -1.26 -0.39 0.19
CA TYR A 36 -1.93 0.54 1.08
C TYR A 36 -0.91 1.54 1.61
N GLY A 37 -1.16 2.82 1.37
CA GLY A 37 -0.31 3.91 1.85
C GLY A 37 -0.35 4.07 3.37
N VAL A 38 0.54 4.90 3.91
CA VAL A 38 0.52 5.25 5.33
C VAL A 38 -0.61 6.24 5.61
N SER A 39 -1.21 6.13 6.79
CA SER A 39 -2.33 6.98 7.21
C SER A 39 -1.90 8.40 7.51
N CYS A 40 -0.73 8.56 8.13
CA CYS A 40 -0.15 9.87 8.45
C CYS A 40 1.26 9.98 7.86
N ARG A 41 1.65 11.20 7.52
CA ARG A 41 2.99 11.45 6.99
C ARG A 41 4.06 11.08 8.00
N GLY A 42 5.02 10.23 7.56
CA GLY A 42 6.12 9.74 8.39
C GLY A 42 5.80 8.54 9.27
N ASP A 43 4.55 8.04 9.23
CA ASP A 43 4.17 6.84 9.97
C ASP A 43 4.59 5.55 9.24
N SER A 44 4.50 4.42 9.97
CA SER A 44 4.75 3.08 9.46
C SER A 44 3.46 2.22 9.40
N THR A 45 2.35 2.82 8.98
CA THR A 45 1.05 2.11 8.87
C THR A 45 0.80 1.49 7.49
N GLY A 46 1.76 1.62 6.59
CA GLY A 46 1.68 1.08 5.23
C GLY A 46 1.67 -0.45 5.20
N MET A 47 1.06 -0.99 4.15
CA MET A 47 0.93 -2.44 3.98
C MET A 47 0.94 -2.82 2.50
N ILE A 48 1.54 -3.95 2.19
CA ILE A 48 1.47 -4.56 0.86
C ILE A 48 0.98 -6.00 1.01
N ILE A 49 0.00 -6.36 0.21
CA ILE A 49 -0.53 -7.72 0.11
C ILE A 49 -0.19 -8.24 -1.28
N ALA A 50 0.31 -9.46 -1.39
CA ALA A 50 0.55 -10.13 -2.65
C ALA A 50 -0.11 -11.51 -2.67
N ASP A 51 -0.88 -11.78 -3.72
CA ASP A 51 -1.55 -13.05 -3.97
C ASP A 51 -0.84 -13.76 -5.14
N GLY A 52 -0.10 -14.81 -4.84
CA GLY A 52 0.55 -15.64 -5.87
C GLY A 52 -0.48 -16.42 -6.67
N GLY A 53 -0.31 -16.44 -7.98
CA GLY A 53 -1.20 -17.12 -8.90
C GLY A 53 -0.50 -17.55 -10.19
N GLY A 54 -1.22 -18.27 -11.03
CA GLY A 54 -0.66 -18.87 -12.25
C GLY A 54 0.34 -19.98 -11.91
N SER A 55 1.15 -20.37 -12.87
CA SER A 55 2.28 -21.30 -12.72
C SER A 55 2.07 -22.45 -11.71
N SER A 56 3.11 -22.90 -11.02
CA SER A 56 3.10 -24.05 -10.11
C SER A 56 3.18 -23.62 -8.64
N ALA A 57 2.07 -23.69 -7.92
CA ALA A 57 2.09 -23.55 -6.45
C ALA A 57 2.90 -24.71 -5.80
N PRO A 58 3.43 -24.52 -4.59
CA PRO A 58 3.40 -23.33 -3.72
C PRO A 58 4.43 -22.27 -4.14
N TYR A 59 4.26 -21.06 -3.59
CA TYR A 59 5.08 -19.89 -3.91
C TYR A 59 6.00 -19.50 -2.77
N LYS A 60 7.14 -18.84 -3.10
CA LYS A 60 8.07 -18.21 -2.15
C LYS A 60 8.04 -16.71 -2.37
N TYR A 61 8.02 -15.92 -1.31
CA TYR A 61 8.01 -14.46 -1.36
C TYR A 61 9.25 -13.90 -0.69
N TYR A 62 9.96 -13.03 -1.40
CA TYR A 62 11.09 -12.25 -0.89
C TYR A 62 10.74 -10.77 -0.98
N TRP A 63 10.57 -10.17 0.17
CA TRP A 63 10.31 -8.75 0.30
C TRP A 63 11.61 -8.02 0.60
N MET A 64 11.91 -6.98 -0.17
CA MET A 64 13.13 -6.21 -0.03
C MET A 64 12.85 -4.72 0.05
N SER A 65 13.76 -4.00 0.72
CA SER A 65 13.82 -2.54 0.69
C SER A 65 14.32 -2.04 -0.67
N SER A 66 14.26 -0.73 -0.89
CA SER A 66 14.84 -0.08 -2.07
C SER A 66 16.37 -0.25 -2.15
N SER A 67 17.04 -0.43 -1.00
CA SER A 67 18.51 -0.70 -0.93
C SER A 67 18.85 -2.15 -1.28
N GLY A 68 17.87 -3.05 -1.36
CA GLY A 68 18.06 -4.47 -1.63
C GLY A 68 18.18 -5.34 -0.39
N ASP A 69 18.00 -4.77 0.80
CA ASP A 69 17.99 -5.54 2.03
C ASP A 69 16.72 -6.37 2.13
N THR A 70 16.85 -7.64 2.51
CA THR A 70 15.70 -8.52 2.73
C THR A 70 14.98 -8.12 4.00
N LEU A 71 13.74 -7.67 3.85
CA LEU A 71 12.85 -7.30 4.96
C LEU A 71 12.12 -8.53 5.50
N ARG A 72 11.69 -9.40 4.60
CA ARG A 72 10.97 -10.62 4.94
C ARG A 72 11.16 -11.67 3.86
N TYR A 73 11.34 -12.91 4.29
CA TYR A 73 11.26 -14.09 3.45
C TYR A 73 10.17 -15.02 3.99
N THR A 74 9.27 -15.40 3.10
CA THR A 74 8.26 -16.42 3.41
C THR A 74 8.54 -17.63 2.54
N GLY A 75 8.76 -18.78 3.18
CA GLY A 75 8.99 -20.04 2.50
C GLY A 75 7.82 -20.48 1.63
N LEU A 76 7.83 -21.71 1.16
CA LEU A 76 6.78 -22.26 0.31
C LEU A 76 5.40 -22.16 0.98
N MET A 77 4.49 -21.42 0.39
CA MET A 77 3.11 -21.27 0.84
C MET A 77 2.13 -21.22 -0.33
N ILE A 78 0.87 -21.55 -0.07
CA ILE A 78 -0.22 -21.43 -1.03
C ILE A 78 -0.96 -20.11 -0.73
N GLY A 79 -1.13 -19.29 -1.76
CA GLY A 79 -1.92 -18.06 -1.68
C GLY A 79 -1.11 -16.83 -1.24
N ARG A 80 -1.70 -16.06 -0.34
CA ARG A 80 -1.36 -14.67 -0.04
C ARG A 80 -0.25 -14.52 1.00
N ASP A 81 0.70 -13.59 0.76
CA ASP A 81 1.58 -13.04 1.79
C ASP A 81 1.35 -11.54 1.97
N THR A 82 1.71 -11.03 3.17
CA THR A 82 1.46 -9.64 3.55
C THR A 82 2.68 -9.06 4.26
N LEU A 83 3.18 -7.95 3.75
CA LEU A 83 4.20 -7.13 4.40
C LEU A 83 3.51 -5.95 5.08
N ARG A 84 3.78 -5.73 6.38
CA ARG A 84 3.12 -4.72 7.23
C ARG A 84 4.14 -3.76 7.83
N ASP A 85 3.64 -2.76 8.53
CA ASP A 85 4.42 -1.78 9.29
C ASP A 85 5.43 -1.04 8.42
N LEU A 86 4.98 -0.63 7.22
CA LEU A 86 5.80 0.00 6.20
C LEU A 86 5.72 1.51 6.29
N PHE A 87 6.88 2.16 6.25
CA PHE A 87 6.98 3.58 5.93
C PHE A 87 6.67 3.84 4.46
N ALA A 88 6.39 5.10 4.11
CA ALA A 88 6.34 5.50 2.71
C ALA A 88 7.69 5.23 2.03
N GLY A 89 7.64 4.67 0.82
CA GLY A 89 8.85 4.32 0.10
C GLY A 89 8.64 3.25 -0.96
N THR A 90 9.73 2.84 -1.58
CA THR A 90 9.71 1.82 -2.63
C THR A 90 10.18 0.49 -2.07
N TYR A 91 9.44 -0.55 -2.39
CA TYR A 91 9.69 -1.92 -1.98
C TYR A 91 9.76 -2.80 -3.21
N ARG A 92 10.48 -3.91 -3.10
CA ARG A 92 10.57 -4.90 -4.15
C ARG A 92 10.06 -6.25 -3.65
N LEU A 93 9.27 -6.90 -4.47
CA LEU A 93 8.84 -8.28 -4.25
C LEU A 93 9.43 -9.15 -5.35
N HIS A 94 10.18 -10.19 -4.97
CA HIS A 94 10.47 -11.33 -5.83
C HIS A 94 9.56 -12.48 -5.41
N ILE A 95 8.81 -13.03 -6.35
CA ILE A 95 8.01 -14.23 -6.14
C ILE A 95 8.56 -15.36 -7.00
N TYR A 96 8.66 -16.55 -6.41
CA TYR A 96 9.06 -17.78 -7.07
C TYR A 96 7.96 -18.81 -6.95
N ASP A 97 7.80 -19.62 -7.98
CA ASP A 97 6.97 -20.82 -7.92
C ASP A 97 7.76 -22.04 -7.42
N SER A 98 7.12 -23.21 -7.37
CA SER A 98 7.76 -24.45 -6.94
C SER A 98 8.79 -25.00 -7.94
N GLN A 99 8.86 -24.45 -9.14
CA GLN A 99 9.81 -24.80 -10.20
C GLN A 99 10.89 -23.74 -10.43
N GLU A 100 11.03 -22.80 -9.46
CA GLU A 100 12.01 -21.71 -9.49
C GLU A 100 11.80 -20.70 -10.63
N CYS A 101 10.63 -20.70 -11.29
CA CYS A 101 10.25 -19.57 -12.14
C CYS A 101 9.97 -18.37 -11.26
N PHE A 102 10.36 -17.16 -11.68
CA PHE A 102 10.25 -15.97 -10.86
C PHE A 102 9.66 -14.76 -11.60
N GLU A 103 9.08 -13.86 -10.83
CA GLU A 103 8.62 -12.54 -11.25
C GLU A 103 8.98 -11.48 -10.22
N ASP A 104 9.19 -10.25 -10.71
CA ASP A 104 9.63 -9.11 -9.92
C ASP A 104 8.61 -7.99 -9.98
N TYR A 105 8.34 -7.39 -8.81
CA TYR A 105 7.45 -6.24 -8.69
C TYR A 105 8.14 -5.11 -7.92
N ILE A 106 8.04 -3.90 -8.45
CA ILE A 106 8.43 -2.67 -7.74
C ILE A 106 7.15 -1.99 -7.28
N LEU A 107 7.02 -1.78 -5.98
CA LEU A 107 5.80 -1.34 -5.32
C LEU A 107 6.09 -0.09 -4.47
N THR A 108 5.25 0.93 -4.59
CA THR A 108 5.46 2.19 -3.85
C THR A 108 4.35 2.38 -2.83
N VAL A 109 4.72 2.44 -1.56
CA VAL A 109 3.85 2.84 -0.45
C VAL A 109 3.88 4.36 -0.39
N GLY A 110 2.73 4.99 -0.63
CA GLY A 110 2.57 6.44 -0.59
C GLY A 110 2.32 6.98 0.81
N GLU A 111 2.51 8.28 0.97
CA GLU A 111 2.12 9.04 2.17
C GLU A 111 1.31 10.28 1.79
N PRO A 112 0.54 10.89 2.72
CA PRO A 112 -0.08 12.19 2.49
C PRO A 112 0.95 13.25 2.12
N ALA A 113 0.60 14.14 1.20
CA ALA A 113 1.53 15.17 0.68
C ALA A 113 2.04 16.09 1.78
N THR A 114 1.18 16.40 2.76
CA THR A 114 1.50 17.24 3.93
C THR A 114 0.99 16.58 5.20
N SER A 115 1.61 16.87 6.34
CA SER A 115 1.10 16.47 7.64
C SER A 115 -0.20 17.20 7.96
N LEU A 116 -1.07 16.58 8.76
CA LEU A 116 -2.24 17.27 9.34
C LEU A 116 -1.76 18.47 10.16
N SER A 117 -2.34 19.61 9.91
CA SER A 117 -2.01 20.88 10.55
C SER A 117 -3.27 21.65 10.94
N ILE A 118 -3.22 22.28 12.09
CA ILE A 118 -4.23 23.28 12.48
C ILE A 118 -3.75 24.63 11.91
N ASP A 119 -4.49 25.17 10.94
CA ASP A 119 -4.13 26.42 10.29
C ASP A 119 -4.57 27.63 11.13
N SER A 120 -5.76 27.56 11.69
CA SER A 120 -6.27 28.60 12.57
C SER A 120 -7.45 28.11 13.41
N LEU A 121 -7.66 28.78 14.52
CA LEU A 121 -8.84 28.69 15.36
C LEU A 121 -9.43 30.09 15.51
N LEU A 122 -10.67 30.25 15.07
CA LEU A 122 -11.39 31.53 15.20
C LEU A 122 -12.45 31.42 16.29
N THR A 123 -12.39 32.30 17.27
CA THR A 123 -13.52 32.55 18.17
C THR A 123 -14.61 33.27 17.37
N VAL A 124 -15.78 32.64 17.29
CA VAL A 124 -16.93 33.19 16.55
C VAL A 124 -17.81 34.01 17.49
N LEU A 125 -17.95 33.57 18.72
CA LEU A 125 -18.72 34.27 19.76
C LEU A 125 -18.05 34.12 21.10
N ASP A 126 -17.79 35.27 21.75
CA ASP A 126 -17.31 35.35 23.12
C ASP A 126 -18.47 35.25 24.14
N ILE A 127 -18.14 34.81 25.33
CA ILE A 127 -19.10 34.65 26.41
C ILE A 127 -19.27 36.00 27.14
N ALA A 128 -20.50 36.53 27.15
CA ALA A 128 -20.79 37.82 27.75
C ALA A 128 -20.98 37.76 29.26
N CYS A 129 -21.47 36.64 29.80
CA CYS A 129 -21.75 36.49 31.24
C CYS A 129 -20.95 35.37 31.87
N TYR A 130 -20.50 35.61 33.10
CA TYR A 130 -19.73 34.61 33.85
C TYR A 130 -20.59 33.37 34.15
N GLY A 131 -20.05 32.19 33.81
CA GLY A 131 -20.71 30.92 34.03
C GLY A 131 -21.54 30.40 32.87
N ASP A 132 -21.75 31.19 31.86
CA ASP A 132 -22.42 30.72 30.64
C ASP A 132 -21.52 29.77 29.82
N SER A 133 -22.16 28.98 28.93
CA SER A 133 -21.51 28.08 28.00
C SER A 133 -22.08 28.28 26.59
N VAL A 134 -22.04 29.52 26.11
CA VAL A 134 -22.54 29.94 24.81
C VAL A 134 -21.43 30.38 23.86
N GLY A 135 -20.18 30.23 24.27
CA GLY A 135 -19.03 30.50 23.42
C GLY A 135 -18.99 29.61 22.20
N SER A 136 -18.56 30.15 21.05
CA SER A 136 -18.39 29.35 19.86
C SER A 136 -17.04 29.59 19.21
N ALA A 137 -16.49 28.52 18.65
CA ALA A 137 -15.23 28.57 17.92
C ALA A 137 -15.30 27.71 16.65
N ARG A 138 -14.60 28.15 15.63
CA ARG A 138 -14.44 27.42 14.38
C ARG A 138 -12.98 27.07 14.13
N MET A 139 -12.75 25.82 13.76
CA MET A 139 -11.41 25.31 13.45
C MET A 139 -11.20 25.25 11.93
N TYR A 140 -9.96 25.53 11.52
CA TYR A 140 -9.48 25.33 10.16
C TYR A 140 -8.28 24.40 10.20
N VAL A 141 -8.35 23.34 9.40
CA VAL A 141 -7.30 22.33 9.30
C VAL A 141 -6.94 22.09 7.83
N SER A 142 -5.69 21.69 7.61
CA SER A 142 -5.21 21.27 6.29
C SER A 142 -4.24 20.11 6.40
N GLY A 143 -3.89 19.54 5.26
CA GLY A 143 -2.95 18.40 5.21
C GLY A 143 -3.55 17.08 5.68
N GLY A 144 -2.71 16.07 5.87
CA GLY A 144 -3.16 14.72 6.19
C GLY A 144 -4.04 14.10 5.09
N MET A 145 -4.94 13.22 5.51
CA MET A 145 -5.96 12.62 4.63
C MET A 145 -7.30 13.32 4.88
N PRO A 146 -7.97 13.86 3.84
CA PRO A 146 -9.28 14.50 4.00
C PRO A 146 -10.35 13.57 4.56
N ASN A 147 -11.44 14.18 5.06
CA ASN A 147 -12.50 13.67 5.91
C ASN A 147 -12.07 13.65 7.38
N TYR A 148 -11.75 14.84 7.90
CA TYR A 148 -11.35 15.02 9.29
C TYR A 148 -12.51 14.80 10.24
N SER A 149 -12.20 14.19 11.40
CA SER A 149 -13.10 14.07 12.53
C SER A 149 -12.66 15.04 13.63
N TYR A 150 -13.62 15.63 14.30
CA TYR A 150 -13.40 16.60 15.39
C TYR A 150 -13.98 16.05 16.69
N LEU A 151 -13.34 16.33 17.79
CA LEU A 151 -13.86 16.06 19.14
C LEU A 151 -13.48 17.21 20.07
N TRP A 152 -14.43 18.04 20.40
CA TRP A 152 -14.29 19.14 21.34
C TRP A 152 -14.47 18.64 22.78
N GLU A 153 -13.89 19.34 23.74
CA GLU A 153 -14.06 19.05 25.17
C GLU A 153 -15.52 19.12 25.61
N SER A 154 -16.33 19.95 24.94
CA SER A 154 -17.78 20.02 25.12
C SER A 154 -18.54 18.78 24.67
N GLY A 155 -17.87 17.87 23.95
CA GLY A 155 -18.45 16.67 23.34
C GLY A 155 -18.99 16.88 21.92
N GLU A 156 -18.92 18.09 21.38
CA GLU A 156 -19.31 18.38 20.00
C GLU A 156 -18.30 17.79 19.01
N ILE A 157 -18.79 17.35 17.86
CA ILE A 157 -17.99 16.63 16.83
C ILE A 157 -17.92 17.38 15.50
N ASP A 158 -18.44 18.57 15.42
CA ASP A 158 -18.48 19.37 14.22
C ASP A 158 -17.26 20.32 14.11
N LEU A 159 -17.05 20.87 12.93
CA LEU A 159 -16.07 21.91 12.63
C LEU A 159 -16.21 23.14 13.51
N ILE A 160 -17.42 23.42 13.98
CA ILE A 160 -17.78 24.53 14.84
C ILE A 160 -18.35 23.97 16.15
N ALA A 161 -17.78 24.40 17.28
CA ALA A 161 -18.39 24.20 18.59
C ALA A 161 -19.18 25.45 19.00
N THR A 162 -20.30 25.24 19.68
CA THR A 162 -21.25 26.31 20.07
C THR A 162 -21.59 26.32 21.56
N SER A 163 -21.03 25.39 22.33
CA SER A 163 -21.31 25.21 23.74
C SER A 163 -20.04 25.32 24.60
N LEU A 164 -19.10 26.18 24.20
CA LEU A 164 -17.85 26.36 24.89
C LEU A 164 -17.99 27.21 26.13
N LYS A 165 -17.27 26.85 27.18
CA LYS A 165 -17.18 27.63 28.45
C LYS A 165 -16.06 28.64 28.35
N ALA A 166 -16.11 29.65 29.22
CA ALA A 166 -15.00 30.57 29.38
C ALA A 166 -13.74 29.84 29.87
N GLY A 167 -12.60 30.13 29.25
CA GLY A 167 -11.32 29.53 29.58
C GLY A 167 -10.76 28.68 28.46
N TYR A 168 -9.88 27.75 28.80
CA TYR A 168 -9.27 26.85 27.84
C TYR A 168 -10.26 25.74 27.49
N ASN A 169 -10.39 25.51 26.19
CA ASN A 169 -11.13 24.38 25.62
C ASN A 169 -10.21 23.62 24.67
N THR A 170 -10.25 22.31 24.70
CA THR A 170 -9.44 21.44 23.86
C THR A 170 -10.28 20.87 22.72
N VAL A 171 -9.65 20.64 21.59
CA VAL A 171 -10.22 19.92 20.46
C VAL A 171 -9.19 18.97 19.89
N SER A 172 -9.60 17.75 19.60
CA SER A 172 -8.81 16.77 18.86
C SER A 172 -9.30 16.69 17.43
N VAL A 173 -8.37 16.61 16.48
CA VAL A 173 -8.64 16.42 15.07
C VAL A 173 -7.91 15.17 14.59
N THR A 174 -8.62 14.30 13.89
CA THR A 174 -8.07 13.06 13.31
C THR A 174 -8.54 12.88 11.89
#